data_2cd1da89f32ffc594c437f962ce1abb6
#
_entry.id   2cd1da89f32ffc594c437f962ce1abb6
#
_cell.length_a   1.000
_cell.length_b   1.000
_cell.length_c   1.000
_cell.angle_alpha   90.00
_cell.angle_beta   90.00
_cell.angle_gamma   90.00
#
_symmetry.space_group_name_H-M   'P 1'
#
loop_
_entity.id
_entity.type
_entity.pdbx_description
1 polymer ?
#
loop_
_entity_poly.entity_id
_entity_poly.type
_entity_poly.pdbx_seq_one_letter_code
_entity_poly.pdbx_strand_id
1 'polypeptide(L)'
;DGSKTPVVFETVRNTDRISQKCLALGYSDLTDAATVAVDLAASNNFNLNLTSGVGATRQLGIPTNPETGQEGTITTRQSSAGSNALTYAWCYIFPQLIAPTLSTLKGAMDLLAYKVLSYFTATATMTIATPCVVTQVGNGLVYGQRVAFTTTGALPTGVTANTGYYINPTSADTYNLATSLANLQAGTYVATSGSQSGVHTGTNLEVLIAMNANNGA
;
A
#
# COMPACT_ATOMS: atom_id res chain seq x y z
N ASP A 1 -26.56 27.27 38.17
CA ASP A 1 -26.78 26.36 37.07
C ASP A 1 -25.65 26.52 36.06
N GLY A 2 -24.63 25.66 36.18
CA GLY A 2 -23.42 25.71 35.36
C GLY A 2 -23.62 24.96 34.05
N SER A 3 -24.40 25.49 33.14
CA SER A 3 -24.49 25.00 31.77
C SER A 3 -23.13 25.16 31.08
N LYS A 4 -22.36 24.10 31.05
CA LYS A 4 -21.18 24.02 30.17
C LYS A 4 -21.66 23.86 28.72
N THR A 5 -21.75 24.98 28.00
CA THR A 5 -21.87 24.94 26.55
C THR A 5 -20.69 24.14 25.96
N PRO A 6 -20.95 23.10 25.16
CA PRO A 6 -19.86 22.41 24.50
C PRO A 6 -19.13 23.39 23.58
N VAL A 7 -17.82 23.44 23.69
CA VAL A 7 -16.97 24.18 22.76
C VAL A 7 -17.04 23.44 21.41
N VAL A 8 -17.84 23.98 20.50
CA VAL A 8 -17.86 23.50 19.13
C VAL A 8 -16.68 24.15 18.43
N PHE A 9 -15.67 23.36 18.11
CA PHE A 9 -14.59 23.79 17.23
C PHE A 9 -15.13 23.85 15.80
N GLU A 10 -15.68 24.98 15.43
CA GLU A 10 -15.98 25.28 14.04
C GLU A 10 -14.68 25.64 13.32
N THR A 11 -14.44 24.98 12.24
CA THR A 11 -13.30 25.10 11.31
C THR A 11 -12.08 24.27 11.67
N VAL A 12 -12.20 22.98 11.51
CA VAL A 12 -11.02 22.12 11.33
C VAL A 12 -10.50 22.32 9.91
N ARG A 13 -9.48 23.15 9.74
CA ARG A 13 -8.77 23.24 8.45
C ARG A 13 -8.03 21.93 8.20
N ASN A 14 -7.76 21.64 6.93
CA ASN A 14 -7.11 20.40 6.47
C ASN A 14 -5.75 20.11 7.13
N THR A 15 -5.19 21.04 7.89
CA THR A 15 -4.02 20.90 8.75
C THR A 15 -4.29 20.24 10.10
N ASP A 16 -5.58 20.12 10.51
CA ASP A 16 -5.96 19.57 11.82
C ASP A 16 -6.29 18.06 11.76
N ARG A 17 -5.94 17.40 10.67
CA ARG A 17 -6.20 15.98 10.46
C ARG A 17 -5.57 15.07 11.54
N ILE A 18 -4.51 15.54 12.19
CA ILE A 18 -3.87 14.82 13.30
C ILE A 18 -4.79 14.75 14.53
N SER A 19 -5.55 15.81 14.82
CA SER A 19 -6.39 15.84 16.01
C SER A 19 -7.65 14.96 15.89
N GLN A 20 -8.23 14.83 14.71
CA GLN A 20 -9.41 13.96 14.51
C GLN A 20 -9.06 12.48 14.55
N LYS A 21 -7.89 12.09 14.02
CA LYS A 21 -7.45 10.70 14.04
C LYS A 21 -6.86 10.25 15.38
N CYS A 22 -6.34 11.17 16.18
CA CYS A 22 -5.94 10.87 17.55
C CYS A 22 -7.13 10.61 18.50
N LEU A 23 -8.33 11.04 18.16
CA LEU A 23 -9.55 10.79 18.95
C LEU A 23 -10.23 9.46 18.61
N ALA A 24 -9.89 8.82 17.48
CA ALA A 24 -10.34 7.48 17.14
C ALA A 24 -9.48 6.45 17.88
N LEU A 25 -9.67 6.32 19.19
CA LEU A 25 -9.01 5.32 20.04
C LEU A 25 -9.52 3.89 19.81
N GLY A 26 -10.32 3.66 18.76
CA GLY A 26 -10.86 2.36 18.40
C GLY A 26 -10.02 1.63 17.38
N TYR A 27 -10.16 0.30 17.39
CA TYR A 27 -9.72 -0.56 16.31
C TYR A 27 -10.88 -0.79 15.34
N SER A 28 -10.56 -0.90 14.04
CA SER A 28 -11.48 -1.43 13.04
C SER A 28 -11.13 -2.89 12.77
N ASP A 29 -12.11 -3.77 12.85
CA ASP A 29 -11.88 -5.19 12.57
C ASP A 29 -11.82 -5.43 11.08
N LEU A 30 -10.75 -6.12 10.64
CA LEU A 30 -10.59 -6.58 9.26
C LEU A 30 -11.19 -7.96 9.10
N THR A 31 -11.88 -8.18 7.99
CA THR A 31 -12.43 -9.49 7.65
C THR A 31 -11.33 -10.44 7.19
N ASP A 32 -11.25 -11.64 7.80
CA ASP A 32 -10.36 -12.71 7.33
C ASP A 32 -10.85 -13.26 5.99
N ALA A 33 -10.17 -12.87 4.92
CA ALA A 33 -10.47 -13.24 3.54
C ALA A 33 -9.18 -13.58 2.79
N ALA A 34 -9.28 -14.23 1.62
CA ALA A 34 -8.10 -14.52 0.79
C ALA A 34 -7.28 -13.26 0.49
N THR A 35 -7.95 -12.14 0.22
CA THR A 35 -7.37 -10.80 0.20
C THR A 35 -8.06 -9.96 1.26
N VAL A 36 -7.30 -9.52 2.26
CA VAL A 36 -7.78 -8.69 3.36
C VAL A 36 -7.85 -7.24 2.88
N ALA A 37 -9.05 -6.69 2.85
CA ALA A 37 -9.28 -5.29 2.51
C ALA A 37 -8.95 -4.38 3.70
N VAL A 38 -8.20 -3.32 3.47
CA VAL A 38 -7.84 -2.30 4.46
C VAL A 38 -8.35 -0.95 3.98
N ASP A 39 -9.29 -0.35 4.70
CA ASP A 39 -9.74 1.01 4.43
C ASP A 39 -9.10 1.97 5.44
N LEU A 40 -8.15 2.76 4.98
CA LEU A 40 -7.42 3.69 5.84
C LEU A 40 -8.24 4.92 6.25
N ALA A 41 -9.41 5.15 5.65
CA ALA A 41 -10.36 6.14 6.14
C ALA A 41 -11.14 5.66 7.38
N ALA A 42 -11.29 4.33 7.56
CA ALA A 42 -12.07 3.75 8.65
C ALA A 42 -11.36 3.89 10.01
N SER A 43 -10.03 3.70 10.05
CA SER A 43 -9.23 3.79 11.27
C SER A 43 -7.74 3.90 10.96
N ASN A 44 -6.94 4.21 11.98
CA ASN A 44 -5.49 4.05 11.96
C ASN A 44 -5.05 2.71 12.58
N ASN A 45 -5.92 2.08 13.36
CA ASN A 45 -5.60 0.83 14.03
C ASN A 45 -6.60 -0.26 13.63
N PHE A 46 -6.09 -1.42 13.33
CA PHE A 46 -6.88 -2.54 12.81
C PHE A 46 -6.60 -3.82 13.58
N ASN A 47 -7.62 -4.67 13.71
CA ASN A 47 -7.47 -6.04 14.17
C ASN A 47 -7.75 -7.01 13.01
N LEU A 48 -6.88 -7.98 12.82
CA LEU A 48 -7.08 -9.09 11.90
C LEU A 48 -7.03 -10.40 12.68
N ASN A 49 -8.20 -10.95 12.98
CA ASN A 49 -8.30 -12.27 13.56
C ASN A 49 -8.32 -13.32 12.43
N LEU A 50 -7.26 -14.10 12.33
CA LEU A 50 -7.14 -15.18 11.36
C LEU A 50 -7.96 -16.36 11.84
N THR A 51 -9.10 -16.61 11.23
CA THR A 51 -10.09 -17.61 11.65
C THR A 51 -9.99 -18.93 10.89
N SER A 52 -9.24 -18.93 9.80
CA SER A 52 -9.09 -20.07 8.88
C SER A 52 -8.31 -21.24 9.51
N GLY A 53 -8.42 -22.40 8.88
CA GLY A 53 -7.71 -23.61 9.27
C GLY A 53 -6.17 -23.46 9.24
N VAL A 54 -5.49 -24.56 9.55
CA VAL A 54 -4.01 -24.59 9.63
C VAL A 54 -3.36 -24.15 8.32
N GLY A 55 -2.40 -23.23 8.40
CA GLY A 55 -1.52 -22.88 7.28
C GLY A 55 -2.18 -22.08 6.16
N ALA A 56 -3.32 -21.44 6.40
CA ALA A 56 -3.93 -20.59 5.40
C ALA A 56 -3.10 -19.32 5.17
N THR A 57 -2.87 -18.98 3.89
CA THR A 57 -2.20 -17.74 3.50
C THR A 57 -3.23 -16.70 3.15
N ARG A 58 -3.07 -15.50 3.68
CA ARG A 58 -3.86 -14.29 3.35
C ARG A 58 -2.96 -13.28 2.69
N GLN A 59 -3.54 -12.49 1.77
CA GLN A 59 -2.84 -11.33 1.24
C GLN A 59 -3.40 -10.06 1.90
N LEU A 60 -2.54 -9.26 2.50
CA LEU A 60 -2.91 -7.88 2.84
C LEU A 60 -3.04 -7.10 1.52
N GLY A 61 -4.28 -6.73 1.20
CA GLY A 61 -4.63 -6.08 -0.07
C GLY A 61 -4.09 -4.67 -0.19
N ILE A 62 -4.22 -4.07 -1.36
CA ILE A 62 -3.90 -2.66 -1.57
C ILE A 62 -4.87 -1.83 -0.71
N PRO A 63 -4.39 -0.98 0.20
CA PRO A 63 -5.28 -0.19 1.03
C PRO A 63 -6.03 0.85 0.19
N THR A 64 -7.28 1.10 0.58
CA THR A 64 -8.11 2.18 0.03
C THR A 64 -8.01 3.43 0.89
N ASN A 65 -8.27 4.60 0.29
CA ASN A 65 -8.26 5.91 0.95
C ASN A 65 -6.96 6.21 1.72
N PRO A 66 -5.78 5.93 1.15
CA PRO A 66 -4.52 6.24 1.82
C PRO A 66 -4.25 7.74 1.79
N GLU A 67 -3.55 8.21 2.81
CA GLU A 67 -3.06 9.58 2.89
C GLU A 67 -1.58 9.60 3.24
N THR A 68 -0.78 10.35 2.50
CA THR A 68 0.65 10.49 2.77
C THR A 68 0.90 10.97 4.20
N GLY A 69 1.77 10.27 4.92
CA GLY A 69 2.08 10.55 6.33
C GLY A 69 1.16 9.84 7.33
N GLN A 70 0.09 9.18 6.87
CA GLN A 70 -0.77 8.39 7.75
C GLN A 70 0.00 7.20 8.32
N GLU A 71 -0.16 6.96 9.61
CA GLU A 71 0.49 5.85 10.31
C GLU A 71 -0.45 5.19 11.31
N GLY A 72 -0.18 3.94 11.62
CA GLY A 72 -0.98 3.17 12.56
C GLY A 72 -0.49 1.74 12.73
N THR A 73 -1.39 0.87 13.17
CA THR A 73 -1.05 -0.52 13.48
C THR A 73 -2.08 -1.50 12.93
N ILE A 74 -1.61 -2.70 12.59
CA ILE A 74 -2.46 -3.86 12.33
C ILE A 74 -2.06 -4.94 13.34
N THR A 75 -2.95 -5.24 14.28
CA THR A 75 -2.76 -6.37 15.20
C THR A 75 -3.30 -7.62 14.54
N THR A 76 -2.48 -8.65 14.38
CA THR A 76 -2.92 -9.95 13.89
C THR A 76 -3.01 -10.94 15.04
N ARG A 77 -3.98 -11.86 14.97
CA ARG A 77 -4.10 -12.98 15.92
C ARG A 77 -4.25 -14.27 15.16
N GLN A 78 -3.42 -15.25 15.48
CA GLN A 78 -3.52 -16.61 14.95
C GLN A 78 -4.79 -17.32 15.42
N SER A 79 -5.35 -18.14 14.55
CA SER A 79 -6.47 -19.01 14.88
C SER A 79 -6.10 -20.07 15.94
N SER A 80 -7.08 -20.81 16.42
CA SER A 80 -6.86 -22.01 17.25
C SER A 80 -6.12 -23.14 16.53
N ALA A 81 -5.97 -23.05 15.22
CA ALA A 81 -5.20 -23.98 14.40
C ALA A 81 -3.71 -23.51 14.26
N GLY A 82 -3.46 -22.22 14.25
CA GLY A 82 -2.12 -21.64 14.09
C GLY A 82 -1.57 -21.69 12.66
N SER A 83 -0.35 -21.27 12.48
CA SER A 83 0.44 -21.36 11.23
C SER A 83 -0.14 -20.62 10.02
N ASN A 84 -1.06 -19.67 10.24
CA ASN A 84 -1.54 -18.83 9.15
C ASN A 84 -0.45 -17.80 8.76
N ALA A 85 -0.32 -17.54 7.47
CA ALA A 85 0.67 -16.63 6.91
C ALA A 85 0.01 -15.40 6.29
N LEU A 86 0.77 -14.30 6.24
CA LEU A 86 0.38 -13.08 5.56
C LEU A 86 1.37 -12.80 4.42
N THR A 87 0.84 -12.53 3.25
CA THR A 87 1.55 -11.96 2.11
C THR A 87 1.08 -10.53 1.89
N TYR A 88 1.75 -9.79 1.05
CA TYR A 88 1.56 -8.36 0.93
C TYR A 88 1.38 -7.94 -0.54
N ALA A 89 0.46 -7.04 -0.81
CA ALA A 89 0.30 -6.46 -2.13
C ALA A 89 1.53 -5.61 -2.51
N TRP A 90 1.65 -5.27 -3.79
CA TRP A 90 2.82 -4.60 -4.35
C TRP A 90 3.20 -3.27 -3.66
N CYS A 91 2.23 -2.57 -3.07
CA CYS A 91 2.43 -1.26 -2.45
C CYS A 91 3.15 -1.31 -1.09
N TYR A 92 3.24 -2.48 -0.47
CA TYR A 92 3.93 -2.61 0.81
C TYR A 92 5.44 -2.72 0.60
N ILE A 93 6.17 -1.94 1.38
CA ILE A 93 7.64 -1.96 1.43
C ILE A 93 8.09 -2.31 2.85
N PHE A 94 9.29 -2.87 2.96
CA PHE A 94 9.78 -3.43 4.21
C PHE A 94 11.18 -2.96 4.51
N PRO A 95 11.54 -2.76 5.80
CA PRO A 95 12.93 -2.53 6.19
C PRO A 95 13.83 -3.65 5.64
N GLN A 96 14.95 -3.26 5.06
CA GLN A 96 15.92 -4.18 4.45
C GLN A 96 15.32 -5.10 3.34
N LEU A 97 14.15 -4.75 2.78
CA LEU A 97 13.41 -5.54 1.77
C LEU A 97 12.93 -6.91 2.29
N ILE A 98 12.86 -7.10 3.60
CA ILE A 98 12.42 -8.36 4.23
C ILE A 98 10.99 -8.19 4.72
N ALA A 99 10.05 -8.93 4.10
CA ALA A 99 8.66 -8.96 4.52
C ALA A 99 8.53 -9.62 5.91
N PRO A 100 7.75 -9.02 6.85
CA PRO A 100 7.53 -9.64 8.14
C PRO A 100 6.78 -10.95 8.02
N THR A 101 7.17 -11.92 8.84
CA THR A 101 6.55 -13.24 8.94
C THR A 101 5.80 -13.34 10.27
N LEU A 102 4.54 -13.75 10.25
CA LEU A 102 3.74 -13.89 11.45
C LEU A 102 4.21 -15.05 12.33
N SER A 103 4.01 -14.91 13.63
CA SER A 103 4.15 -16.00 14.59
C SER A 103 3.23 -17.18 14.23
N THR A 104 3.71 -18.40 14.39
CA THR A 104 2.96 -19.61 13.96
C THR A 104 2.16 -20.29 15.07
N LEU A 105 2.41 -19.94 16.34
CA LEU A 105 1.73 -20.57 17.47
C LEU A 105 0.24 -20.21 17.49
N LYS A 106 -0.56 -21.16 17.96
CA LYS A 106 -2.01 -21.00 18.16
C LYS A 106 -2.31 -19.81 19.07
N GLY A 107 -3.16 -18.90 18.63
CA GLY A 107 -3.54 -17.69 19.37
C GLY A 107 -2.44 -16.64 19.50
N ALA A 108 -1.27 -16.84 18.91
CA ALA A 108 -0.20 -15.84 18.91
C ALA A 108 -0.67 -14.53 18.30
N MET A 109 -0.12 -13.45 18.79
CA MET A 109 -0.40 -12.09 18.32
C MET A 109 0.87 -11.45 17.78
N ASP A 110 0.73 -10.74 16.66
CA ASP A 110 1.78 -9.92 16.09
C ASP A 110 1.26 -8.50 15.90
N LEU A 111 2.14 -7.52 16.03
CA LEU A 111 1.86 -6.12 15.78
C LEU A 111 2.66 -5.64 14.59
N LEU A 112 1.96 -5.29 13.53
CA LEU A 112 2.50 -4.66 12.34
C LEU A 112 2.28 -3.15 12.45
N ALA A 113 3.34 -2.36 12.56
CA ALA A 113 3.26 -0.92 12.41
C ALA A 113 3.31 -0.56 10.93
N TYR A 114 2.50 0.41 10.48
CA TYR A 114 2.54 0.89 9.11
C TYR A 114 2.67 2.41 9.04
N LYS A 115 3.24 2.89 7.92
CA LYS A 115 3.26 4.30 7.56
C LYS A 115 3.11 4.44 6.05
N VAL A 116 2.17 5.28 5.61
CA VAL A 116 2.04 5.67 4.20
C VAL A 116 3.13 6.70 3.90
N LEU A 117 4.13 6.31 3.12
CA LEU A 117 5.25 7.19 2.76
C LEU A 117 4.91 8.09 1.59
N SER A 118 4.19 7.55 0.60
CA SER A 118 3.76 8.29 -0.58
C SER A 118 2.42 7.77 -1.09
N TYR A 119 1.63 8.69 -1.61
CA TYR A 119 0.42 8.39 -2.38
C TYR A 119 0.23 9.48 -3.43
N PHE A 120 0.17 9.06 -4.69
CA PHE A 120 -0.12 9.91 -5.82
C PHE A 120 -0.87 9.10 -6.88
N THR A 121 -1.87 9.68 -7.49
CA THR A 121 -2.61 9.06 -8.59
C THR A 121 -2.95 10.11 -9.64
N ALA A 122 -2.71 9.81 -10.90
CA ALA A 122 -3.03 10.67 -12.02
C ALA A 122 -3.12 9.86 -13.31
N THR A 123 -3.69 10.48 -14.35
CA THR A 123 -3.67 9.93 -15.70
C THR A 123 -2.25 9.75 -16.19
N ALA A 124 -1.99 8.62 -16.82
CA ALA A 124 -0.70 8.27 -17.41
C ALA A 124 -0.86 7.93 -18.89
N THR A 125 0.14 8.27 -19.68
CA THR A 125 0.28 7.77 -21.06
C THR A 125 1.55 6.95 -21.19
N MET A 126 1.57 6.00 -22.13
CA MET A 126 2.70 5.09 -22.32
C MET A 126 3.10 5.07 -23.79
N THR A 127 4.38 5.03 -24.07
CA THR A 127 4.89 4.80 -25.42
C THR A 127 4.85 3.31 -25.75
N ILE A 128 4.68 2.95 -27.01
CA ILE A 128 4.91 1.60 -27.54
C ILE A 128 6.37 1.57 -28.01
N ALA A 129 7.28 1.21 -27.11
CA ALA A 129 8.73 1.32 -27.35
C ALA A 129 9.55 0.42 -26.43
N THR A 130 10.85 0.36 -26.70
CA THR A 130 11.87 -0.28 -25.86
C THR A 130 12.98 0.75 -25.60
N PRO A 131 13.08 1.29 -24.38
CA PRO A 131 12.19 1.10 -23.24
C PRO A 131 10.84 1.83 -23.40
N CYS A 132 9.82 1.36 -22.68
CA CYS A 132 8.58 2.10 -22.47
C CYS A 132 8.87 3.37 -21.66
N VAL A 133 8.34 4.50 -22.13
CA VAL A 133 8.32 5.76 -21.38
C VAL A 133 6.89 6.03 -20.94
N VAL A 134 6.70 6.22 -19.65
CA VAL A 134 5.44 6.67 -19.07
C VAL A 134 5.50 8.17 -18.86
N THR A 135 4.46 8.88 -19.27
CA THR A 135 4.26 10.31 -18.97
C THR A 135 3.11 10.44 -17.98
N GLN A 136 3.38 11.09 -16.86
CA GLN A 136 2.43 11.35 -15.78
C GLN A 136 2.78 12.69 -15.14
N VAL A 137 2.04 13.72 -15.52
CA VAL A 137 2.37 15.11 -15.19
C VAL A 137 2.33 15.35 -13.69
N GLY A 138 3.32 16.06 -13.17
CA GLY A 138 3.41 16.45 -11.77
C GLY A 138 3.60 15.28 -10.82
N ASN A 139 4.18 14.17 -11.29
CA ASN A 139 4.25 12.93 -10.50
C ASN A 139 5.13 13.03 -9.25
N GLY A 140 6.17 13.87 -9.26
CA GLY A 140 7.10 14.05 -8.13
C GLY A 140 7.81 12.77 -7.67
N LEU A 141 7.79 11.72 -8.50
CA LEU A 141 8.32 10.41 -8.16
C LEU A 141 9.86 10.40 -8.20
N VAL A 142 10.45 9.59 -7.34
CA VAL A 142 11.89 9.43 -7.25
C VAL A 142 12.33 8.01 -7.61
N TYR A 143 13.61 7.84 -7.96
CA TYR A 143 14.19 6.56 -8.31
C TYR A 143 13.91 5.48 -7.27
N GLY A 144 13.45 4.32 -7.73
CA GLY A 144 13.19 3.17 -6.88
C GLY A 144 11.79 3.10 -6.27
N GLN A 145 10.97 4.16 -6.38
CA GLN A 145 9.56 4.08 -6.02
C GLN A 145 8.79 3.15 -6.96
N ARG A 146 7.59 2.75 -6.54
CA ARG A 146 6.75 1.83 -7.32
C ARG A 146 5.45 2.49 -7.77
N VAL A 147 5.05 2.14 -8.98
CA VAL A 147 3.79 2.57 -9.60
C VAL A 147 3.07 1.35 -10.14
N ALA A 148 1.76 1.28 -9.97
CA ALA A 148 0.90 0.33 -10.68
C ALA A 148 -0.11 1.08 -11.54
N PHE A 149 -0.66 0.38 -12.52
CA PHE A 149 -1.58 0.98 -13.49
C PHE A 149 -2.93 0.29 -13.47
N THR A 150 -3.96 1.11 -13.65
CA THR A 150 -5.32 0.67 -14.04
C THR A 150 -5.67 1.27 -15.39
N THR A 151 -6.68 0.73 -16.05
CA THR A 151 -7.14 1.24 -17.34
C THR A 151 -8.64 1.02 -17.52
N THR A 152 -9.28 1.90 -18.27
CA THR A 152 -10.67 1.73 -18.73
C THR A 152 -10.75 0.91 -20.04
N GLY A 153 -9.61 0.58 -20.63
CA GLY A 153 -9.48 -0.20 -21.86
C GLY A 153 -8.40 -1.27 -21.75
N ALA A 154 -7.38 -1.21 -22.60
CA ALA A 154 -6.26 -2.16 -22.63
C ALA A 154 -4.93 -1.44 -22.43
N LEU A 155 -4.11 -1.93 -21.48
CA LEU A 155 -2.70 -1.56 -21.37
C LEU A 155 -1.89 -2.15 -22.53
N PRO A 156 -0.76 -1.54 -22.91
CA PRO A 156 0.11 -2.13 -23.91
C PRO A 156 0.70 -3.45 -23.42
N THR A 157 0.97 -4.37 -24.33
CA THR A 157 1.69 -5.61 -24.02
C THR A 157 3.03 -5.28 -23.35
N GLY A 158 3.34 -5.96 -22.24
CA GLY A 158 4.49 -5.70 -21.38
C GLY A 158 4.13 -5.00 -20.07
N VAL A 159 2.95 -4.38 -19.97
CA VAL A 159 2.44 -3.79 -18.72
C VAL A 159 1.18 -4.52 -18.28
N THR A 160 1.15 -4.97 -17.03
CA THR A 160 0.03 -5.69 -16.41
C THR A 160 -0.66 -4.79 -15.40
N ALA A 161 -1.98 -4.73 -15.42
CA ALA A 161 -2.77 -3.97 -14.47
C ALA A 161 -2.56 -4.46 -13.03
N ASN A 162 -2.60 -3.54 -12.07
CA ASN A 162 -2.44 -3.78 -10.63
C ASN A 162 -1.13 -4.47 -10.25
N THR A 163 -0.11 -4.38 -11.10
CA THR A 163 1.24 -4.88 -10.85
C THR A 163 2.15 -3.71 -10.54
N GLY A 164 2.92 -3.81 -9.47
CA GLY A 164 3.88 -2.77 -9.08
C GLY A 164 5.16 -2.83 -9.92
N TYR A 165 5.51 -1.72 -10.55
CA TYR A 165 6.75 -1.52 -11.30
C TYR A 165 7.64 -0.52 -10.57
N TYR A 166 8.92 -0.81 -10.50
CA TYR A 166 9.93 0.16 -10.04
C TYR A 166 10.16 1.20 -11.14
N ILE A 167 10.40 2.44 -10.74
CA ILE A 167 10.56 3.53 -11.70
C ILE A 167 11.96 4.12 -11.72
N ASN A 168 12.38 4.54 -12.91
CA ASN A 168 13.53 5.40 -13.14
C ASN A 168 13.04 6.70 -13.74
N PRO A 169 13.01 7.83 -12.99
CA PRO A 169 12.65 9.13 -13.53
C PRO A 169 13.59 9.54 -14.64
N THR A 170 13.04 10.01 -15.76
CA THR A 170 13.79 10.54 -16.90
C THR A 170 13.59 12.05 -17.06
N SER A 171 12.51 12.58 -16.48
CA SER A 171 12.24 14.02 -16.31
C SER A 171 11.27 14.24 -15.15
N ALA A 172 10.84 15.47 -14.91
CA ALA A 172 9.83 15.79 -13.90
C ALA A 172 8.48 15.05 -14.10
N ASP A 173 8.15 14.75 -15.35
CA ASP A 173 6.86 14.16 -15.71
C ASP A 173 6.97 12.78 -16.37
N THR A 174 8.20 12.27 -16.58
CA THR A 174 8.41 11.01 -17.32
C THR A 174 9.33 10.04 -16.57
N TYR A 175 9.06 8.74 -16.75
CA TYR A 175 9.87 7.69 -16.17
C TYR A 175 9.80 6.39 -16.99
N ASN A 176 10.83 5.53 -16.81
CA ASN A 176 10.85 4.16 -17.30
C ASN A 176 10.39 3.20 -16.21
N LEU A 177 9.92 2.01 -16.62
CA LEU A 177 9.45 0.96 -15.73
C LEU A 177 10.45 -0.19 -15.67
N ALA A 178 10.66 -0.75 -14.48
CA ALA A 178 11.38 -2.01 -14.29
C ALA A 178 10.54 -3.01 -13.47
N THR A 179 10.62 -4.29 -13.81
CA THR A 179 9.81 -5.32 -13.15
C THR A 179 10.36 -5.74 -11.77
N SER A 180 11.60 -5.37 -11.46
CA SER A 180 12.24 -5.65 -10.17
C SER A 180 13.27 -4.57 -9.84
N LEU A 181 13.65 -4.50 -8.56
CA LEU A 181 14.73 -3.60 -8.14
C LEU A 181 16.08 -3.97 -8.80
N ALA A 182 16.34 -5.26 -8.99
CA ALA A 182 17.54 -5.73 -9.69
C ALA A 182 17.56 -5.26 -11.16
N ASN A 183 16.43 -5.35 -11.86
CA ASN A 183 16.31 -4.85 -13.23
C ASN A 183 16.45 -3.33 -13.29
N LEU A 184 15.89 -2.61 -12.32
CA LEU A 184 16.06 -1.18 -12.20
C LEU A 184 17.54 -0.78 -12.09
N GLN A 185 18.26 -1.45 -11.17
CA GLN A 185 19.70 -1.22 -10.95
C GLN A 185 20.56 -1.59 -12.16
N ALA A 186 20.15 -2.61 -12.90
CA ALA A 186 20.81 -3.04 -14.14
C ALA A 186 20.45 -2.16 -15.36
N GLY A 187 19.53 -1.19 -15.22
CA GLY A 187 19.04 -0.40 -16.34
C GLY A 187 18.19 -1.21 -17.35
N THR A 188 17.62 -2.34 -16.89
CA THR A 188 16.75 -3.19 -17.72
C THR A 188 15.29 -2.78 -17.53
N TYR A 189 14.75 -2.12 -18.54
CA TYR A 189 13.41 -1.56 -18.48
C TYR A 189 12.40 -2.36 -19.30
N VAL A 190 11.13 -2.17 -18.95
CA VAL A 190 10.00 -2.81 -19.65
C VAL A 190 9.94 -2.33 -21.09
N ALA A 191 9.86 -3.29 -22.01
CA ALA A 191 9.51 -3.06 -23.39
C ALA A 191 7.99 -3.21 -23.56
N THR A 192 7.40 -2.35 -24.37
CA THR A 192 5.98 -2.42 -24.73
C THR A 192 5.78 -2.64 -26.21
N SER A 193 4.71 -3.35 -26.54
CA SER A 193 4.32 -3.64 -27.92
C SER A 193 2.80 -3.69 -28.05
N GLY A 194 2.32 -3.95 -29.26
CA GLY A 194 0.89 -4.08 -29.54
C GLY A 194 0.16 -2.74 -29.57
N SER A 195 -1.08 -2.74 -29.15
CA SER A 195 -1.94 -1.56 -29.07
C SER A 195 -2.44 -1.33 -27.65
N GLN A 196 -2.77 -0.09 -27.35
CA GLN A 196 -3.38 0.30 -26.07
C GLN A 196 -4.64 1.11 -26.33
N SER A 197 -5.57 1.14 -25.37
CA SER A 197 -6.82 1.88 -25.49
C SER A 197 -7.36 2.32 -24.15
N GLY A 198 -8.27 3.28 -24.15
CA GLY A 198 -8.88 3.83 -22.95
C GLY A 198 -7.94 4.80 -22.21
N VAL A 199 -8.33 5.14 -21.00
CA VAL A 199 -7.57 6.02 -20.11
C VAL A 199 -6.79 5.15 -19.12
N HIS A 200 -5.50 5.38 -19.02
CA HIS A 200 -4.65 4.73 -18.03
C HIS A 200 -4.46 5.65 -16.83
N THR A 201 -4.54 5.08 -15.65
CA THR A 201 -4.24 5.77 -14.38
C THR A 201 -3.04 5.10 -13.73
N GLY A 202 -2.01 5.87 -13.46
CA GLY A 202 -0.85 5.45 -12.67
C GLY A 202 -1.05 5.81 -11.21
N THR A 203 -0.82 4.88 -10.31
CA THR A 203 -0.88 5.09 -8.86
C THR A 203 0.44 4.72 -8.23
N ASN A 204 1.10 5.70 -7.62
CA ASN A 204 2.17 5.46 -6.65
C ASN A 204 1.53 5.31 -5.28
N LEU A 205 1.86 4.25 -4.60
CA LEU A 205 1.49 4.03 -3.20
C LEU A 205 2.60 3.22 -2.53
N GLU A 206 3.19 3.78 -1.50
CA GLU A 206 4.21 3.10 -0.70
C GLU A 206 3.81 3.11 0.76
N VAL A 207 3.55 1.93 1.29
CA VAL A 207 3.21 1.71 2.68
C VAL A 207 4.33 0.91 3.33
N LEU A 208 5.13 1.58 4.15
CA LEU A 208 6.14 0.91 4.97
C LEU A 208 5.45 0.06 6.03
N ILE A 209 5.80 -1.21 6.10
CA ILE A 209 5.40 -2.10 7.19
C ILE A 209 6.65 -2.58 7.92
N ALA A 210 6.62 -2.45 9.24
CA ALA A 210 7.59 -3.05 10.14
C ALA A 210 6.86 -3.88 11.21
N MET A 211 7.39 -5.04 11.53
CA MET A 211 6.94 -5.82 12.67
C MET A 211 7.82 -5.47 13.87
N ASN A 212 7.19 -5.13 14.97
CA ASN A 212 7.90 -5.10 16.24
C ASN A 212 8.07 -6.57 16.68
N ALA A 213 9.19 -7.17 16.30
CA ALA A 213 9.55 -8.50 16.78
C ALA A 213 9.79 -8.39 18.28
N ASN A 214 8.75 -8.61 19.07
CA ASN A 214 8.92 -8.91 20.46
C ASN A 214 9.49 -10.33 20.50
N ASN A 215 10.82 -10.44 20.40
CA ASN A 215 11.54 -11.68 20.65
C ASN A 215 11.30 -12.04 22.12
N GLY A 216 10.15 -12.67 22.39
CA GLY A 216 9.96 -13.43 23.61
C GLY A 216 10.98 -14.56 23.59
N ALA A 217 12.09 -14.36 24.29
CA ALA A 217 13.01 -15.41 24.67
C ALA A 217 12.30 -16.38 25.64
#